data_9946c584cfea825c875c821fed4364d3
#
_entry.id   9946c584cfea825c875c821fed4364d3
#
_cell.length_a   1.000
_cell.length_b   1.000
_cell.length_c   1.000
_cell.angle_alpha   90.00
_cell.angle_beta   90.00
_cell.angle_gamma   90.00
#
_symmetry.space_group_name_H-M   'P 1'
#
loop_
_entity.id
_entity.type
_entity.pdbx_description
1 polymer ?
#
loop_
_entity_poly.entity_id
_entity_poly.type
_entity_poly.pdbx_seq_one_letter_code
_entity_poly.pdbx_strand_id
1 'polypeptide(L)'
;IRAIKARHPDAVFEGIAGPRMIEQGCGALYPAHKLAVMGITEVLGRLVELLKIRAQLVQHFIENPPDVFIGIDAPDFNLRLERALKLAGIRTVHYVSPSVWAWRNYRIRTIERSVDLMLTLFPFEAGFYAAQTGHSVPSRFVGHPLADMIDPPDAEDTALKFRLRREFGLPEAAPVMALLPGSRETELNQLALPFIQTAAWCASQRPELHFIAPQASAQTRKLFQQALAQHAPQLSVTLIDGRAQDALRCADAALVASGTATLEALLLRRPMVVAYRMASLTAWIMRRMLKAPYFSLPNLLADARLVPEFSQEQVTVANMGPALLACLEDTQQQRAMLQAFDDIHQTLRCNADAAAATAVLKLMSQT
;
A
#
# COMPACT_ATOMS: atom_id res chain seq x y z
N ILE A 1 11.51 -5.36 -14.41
CA ILE A 1 11.75 -5.84 -15.79
C ILE A 1 12.44 -4.74 -16.59
N ARG A 2 11.85 -3.55 -16.83
CA ARG A 2 12.45 -2.47 -17.63
C ARG A 2 13.88 -2.13 -17.19
N ALA A 3 14.11 -1.96 -15.90
CA ALA A 3 15.41 -1.57 -15.36
C ALA A 3 16.49 -2.67 -15.53
N ILE A 4 16.10 -3.95 -15.56
CA ILE A 4 17.01 -5.04 -15.90
C ILE A 4 17.27 -5.07 -17.39
N LYS A 5 16.22 -5.00 -18.24
CA LYS A 5 16.37 -4.98 -19.71
C LYS A 5 17.21 -3.81 -20.24
N ALA A 6 17.15 -2.66 -19.56
CA ALA A 6 18.00 -1.52 -19.92
C ALA A 6 19.50 -1.81 -19.79
N ARG A 7 19.91 -2.79 -18.99
CA ARG A 7 21.31 -3.21 -18.76
C ARG A 7 21.63 -4.54 -19.43
N HIS A 8 20.64 -5.40 -19.58
CA HIS A 8 20.70 -6.72 -20.21
C HIS A 8 19.52 -6.85 -21.17
N PRO A 9 19.61 -6.33 -22.40
CA PRO A 9 18.51 -6.32 -23.37
C PRO A 9 17.96 -7.71 -23.70
N ASP A 10 18.84 -8.73 -23.68
CA ASP A 10 18.50 -10.12 -24.01
C ASP A 10 17.91 -10.90 -22.83
N ALA A 11 17.71 -10.27 -21.66
CA ALA A 11 17.14 -10.93 -20.51
C ALA A 11 15.69 -11.38 -20.77
N VAL A 12 15.45 -12.67 -20.56
CA VAL A 12 14.15 -13.32 -20.70
C VAL A 12 13.48 -13.41 -19.33
N PHE A 13 12.18 -13.12 -19.29
CA PHE A 13 11.37 -13.17 -18.07
C PHE A 13 10.18 -14.08 -18.27
N GLU A 14 9.93 -14.95 -17.32
CA GLU A 14 8.75 -15.82 -17.30
C GLU A 14 8.26 -16.06 -15.88
N GLY A 15 6.99 -16.43 -15.73
CA GLY A 15 6.42 -16.76 -14.42
C GLY A 15 4.94 -16.44 -14.29
N ILE A 16 4.51 -16.12 -13.07
CA ILE A 16 3.15 -15.61 -12.84
C ILE A 16 3.16 -14.12 -13.17
N ALA A 17 2.49 -13.74 -14.26
CA ALA A 17 2.56 -12.38 -14.77
C ALA A 17 1.22 -11.66 -14.77
N GLY A 18 1.25 -10.38 -14.36
CA GLY A 18 0.16 -9.42 -14.53
C GLY A 18 0.29 -8.64 -15.85
N PRO A 19 -0.75 -7.87 -16.23
CA PRO A 19 -0.77 -7.13 -17.50
C PRO A 19 0.48 -6.29 -17.73
N ARG A 20 0.92 -5.51 -16.73
CA ARG A 20 2.11 -4.68 -16.82
C ARG A 20 3.43 -5.46 -17.03
N MET A 21 3.50 -6.68 -16.50
CA MET A 21 4.66 -7.56 -16.72
C MET A 21 4.66 -8.11 -18.15
N ILE A 22 3.48 -8.49 -18.64
CA ILE A 22 3.28 -8.99 -20.02
C ILE A 22 3.62 -7.89 -21.02
N GLU A 23 3.19 -6.65 -20.79
CA GLU A 23 3.56 -5.47 -21.60
C GLU A 23 5.07 -5.26 -21.69
N GLN A 24 5.82 -5.67 -20.68
CA GLN A 24 7.29 -5.63 -20.66
C GLN A 24 7.93 -6.91 -21.23
N GLY A 25 7.14 -7.79 -21.87
CA GLY A 25 7.62 -9.02 -22.50
C GLY A 25 7.90 -10.16 -21.53
N CYS A 26 7.18 -10.24 -20.41
CA CYS A 26 7.23 -11.40 -19.53
C CYS A 26 6.32 -12.52 -20.06
N GLY A 27 6.87 -13.72 -20.24
CA GLY A 27 6.12 -14.94 -20.55
C GLY A 27 5.23 -15.34 -19.37
N ALA A 28 3.91 -15.36 -19.57
CA ALA A 28 2.96 -15.72 -18.52
C ALA A 28 2.74 -17.23 -18.48
N LEU A 29 3.38 -17.93 -17.54
CA LEU A 29 3.06 -19.34 -17.23
C LEU A 29 1.69 -19.46 -16.56
N TYR A 30 1.36 -18.50 -15.69
CA TYR A 30 0.07 -18.34 -15.04
C TYR A 30 -0.31 -16.86 -14.93
N PRO A 31 -1.60 -16.51 -15.01
CA PRO A 31 -2.05 -15.13 -14.82
C PRO A 31 -2.03 -14.71 -13.35
N ALA A 32 -1.59 -13.49 -13.06
CA ALA A 32 -1.43 -12.97 -11.70
C ALA A 32 -2.74 -12.92 -10.87
N HIS A 33 -3.91 -12.81 -11.52
CA HIS A 33 -5.18 -12.82 -10.80
C HIS A 33 -5.46 -14.11 -10.04
N LYS A 34 -4.77 -15.21 -10.35
CA LYS A 34 -4.86 -16.47 -9.59
C LYS A 34 -4.25 -16.36 -8.19
N LEU A 35 -3.29 -15.46 -7.99
CA LEU A 35 -2.70 -15.15 -6.67
C LEU A 35 -3.45 -14.05 -5.92
N ALA A 36 -4.28 -13.27 -6.60
CA ALA A 36 -5.03 -12.15 -6.01
C ALA A 36 -6.22 -12.61 -5.15
N VAL A 37 -6.03 -13.69 -4.37
CA VAL A 37 -7.04 -14.26 -3.48
C VAL A 37 -6.82 -13.67 -2.10
N MET A 38 -7.82 -12.95 -1.57
CA MET A 38 -7.76 -12.35 -0.23
C MET A 38 -8.99 -12.72 0.60
N GLY A 39 -8.72 -13.22 1.80
CA GLY A 39 -9.75 -13.69 2.74
C GLY A 39 -9.63 -15.19 3.02
N ILE A 40 -9.88 -15.58 4.28
CA ILE A 40 -9.68 -16.97 4.73
C ILE A 40 -10.56 -17.96 3.94
N THR A 41 -11.80 -17.61 3.67
CA THR A 41 -12.76 -18.45 2.96
C THR A 41 -12.40 -18.62 1.48
N GLU A 42 -11.97 -17.55 0.83
CA GLU A 42 -11.58 -17.56 -0.58
C GLU A 42 -10.26 -18.31 -0.79
N VAL A 43 -9.30 -18.12 0.12
CA VAL A 43 -8.03 -18.87 0.14
C VAL A 43 -8.28 -20.37 0.33
N LEU A 44 -9.17 -20.76 1.24
CA LEU A 44 -9.51 -22.17 1.47
C LEU A 44 -10.13 -22.81 0.23
N GLY A 45 -11.01 -22.11 -0.48
CA GLY A 45 -11.65 -22.60 -1.70
C GLY A 45 -10.67 -22.83 -2.87
N ARG A 46 -9.55 -22.08 -2.91
CA ARG A 46 -8.54 -22.17 -4.00
C ARG A 46 -7.21 -22.77 -3.55
N LEU A 47 -7.11 -23.22 -2.30
CA LEU A 47 -5.84 -23.70 -1.73
C LEU A 47 -5.23 -24.84 -2.56
N VAL A 48 -6.04 -25.81 -3.00
CA VAL A 48 -5.58 -26.94 -3.80
C VAL A 48 -5.00 -26.48 -5.15
N GLU A 49 -5.68 -25.52 -5.82
CA GLU A 49 -5.19 -24.93 -7.07
C GLU A 49 -3.85 -24.21 -6.87
N LEU A 50 -3.75 -23.37 -5.82
CA LEU A 50 -2.51 -22.65 -5.51
C LEU A 50 -1.35 -23.59 -5.17
N LEU A 51 -1.62 -24.67 -4.43
CA LEU A 51 -0.61 -25.70 -4.13
C LEU A 51 -0.14 -26.41 -5.39
N LYS A 52 -1.06 -26.73 -6.31
CA LYS A 52 -0.75 -27.35 -7.60
C LYS A 52 0.08 -26.41 -8.48
N ILE A 53 -0.32 -25.15 -8.63
CA ILE A 53 0.44 -24.14 -9.38
C ILE A 53 1.85 -24.03 -8.82
N ARG A 54 2.01 -23.93 -7.49
CA ARG A 54 3.33 -23.83 -6.86
C ARG A 54 4.19 -25.07 -7.14
N ALA A 55 3.63 -26.28 -7.06
CA ALA A 55 4.36 -27.52 -7.37
C ALA A 55 4.81 -27.56 -8.83
N GLN A 56 3.95 -27.15 -9.76
CA GLN A 56 4.27 -27.08 -11.18
C GLN A 56 5.38 -26.04 -11.47
N LEU A 57 5.35 -24.87 -10.80
CA LEU A 57 6.41 -23.88 -10.94
C LEU A 57 7.74 -24.35 -10.37
N VAL A 58 7.74 -25.06 -9.21
CA VAL A 58 8.96 -25.67 -8.66
C VAL A 58 9.56 -26.64 -9.67
N GLN A 59 8.74 -27.54 -10.22
CA GLN A 59 9.20 -28.50 -11.22
C GLN A 59 9.75 -27.80 -12.47
N HIS A 60 9.00 -26.83 -13.02
CA HIS A 60 9.38 -26.10 -14.23
C HIS A 60 10.75 -25.40 -14.07
N PHE A 61 10.96 -24.68 -12.95
CA PHE A 61 12.21 -23.96 -12.72
C PHE A 61 13.38 -24.84 -12.27
N ILE A 62 13.13 -26.07 -11.80
CA ILE A 62 14.20 -27.05 -11.59
C ILE A 62 14.63 -27.66 -12.93
N GLU A 63 13.68 -27.93 -13.82
CA GLU A 63 13.95 -28.45 -15.17
C GLU A 63 14.57 -27.40 -16.10
N ASN A 64 14.20 -26.14 -15.91
CA ASN A 64 14.67 -24.98 -16.68
C ASN A 64 15.17 -23.90 -15.71
N PRO A 65 16.36 -24.08 -15.11
CA PRO A 65 16.82 -23.21 -14.03
C PRO A 65 17.09 -21.78 -14.53
N PRO A 66 16.42 -20.76 -13.94
CA PRO A 66 16.73 -19.39 -14.19
C PRO A 66 18.01 -18.94 -13.46
N ASP A 67 18.68 -17.90 -13.94
CA ASP A 67 19.81 -17.30 -13.24
C ASP A 67 19.42 -16.75 -11.86
N VAL A 68 18.20 -16.29 -11.73
CA VAL A 68 17.61 -15.80 -10.46
C VAL A 68 16.08 -15.93 -10.49
N PHE A 69 15.50 -16.36 -9.39
CA PHE A 69 14.06 -16.28 -9.14
C PHE A 69 13.74 -15.05 -8.30
N ILE A 70 12.74 -14.27 -8.72
CA ILE A 70 12.28 -13.06 -8.01
C ILE A 70 10.82 -13.24 -7.60
N GLY A 71 10.58 -13.46 -6.31
CA GLY A 71 9.24 -13.42 -5.74
C GLY A 71 8.85 -11.99 -5.39
N ILE A 72 7.68 -11.55 -5.87
CA ILE A 72 7.17 -10.19 -5.62
C ILE A 72 5.96 -10.30 -4.72
N ASP A 73 6.03 -9.72 -3.50
CA ASP A 73 4.94 -9.75 -2.51
C ASP A 73 4.39 -11.19 -2.28
N ALA A 74 3.11 -11.35 -1.93
CA ALA A 74 2.44 -12.65 -1.72
C ALA A 74 3.28 -13.67 -0.91
N PRO A 75 3.78 -13.32 0.29
CA PRO A 75 4.80 -14.09 1.00
C PRO A 75 4.36 -15.49 1.41
N ASP A 76 3.05 -15.74 1.57
CA ASP A 76 2.54 -17.08 1.90
C ASP A 76 2.65 -18.06 0.71
N PHE A 77 2.69 -17.55 -0.50
CA PHE A 77 2.94 -18.31 -1.72
C PHE A 77 4.44 -18.34 -2.06
N ASN A 78 5.06 -17.17 -2.19
CA ASN A 78 6.41 -17.01 -2.71
C ASN A 78 7.50 -17.59 -1.79
N LEU A 79 7.45 -17.36 -0.47
CA LEU A 79 8.50 -17.88 0.44
C LEU A 79 8.64 -19.41 0.41
N ARG A 80 7.55 -20.14 0.16
CA ARG A 80 7.62 -21.60 0.02
C ARG A 80 8.18 -22.03 -1.33
N LEU A 81 7.86 -21.30 -2.40
CA LEU A 81 8.42 -21.50 -3.73
C LEU A 81 9.93 -21.18 -3.73
N GLU A 82 10.30 -20.01 -3.23
CA GLU A 82 11.69 -19.58 -3.07
C GLU A 82 12.52 -20.57 -2.29
N ARG A 83 11.99 -21.09 -1.17
CA ARG A 83 12.71 -22.11 -0.39
C ARG A 83 12.99 -23.38 -1.18
N ALA A 84 12.03 -23.85 -1.97
CA ALA A 84 12.22 -25.04 -2.79
C ALA A 84 13.27 -24.80 -3.88
N LEU A 85 13.25 -23.64 -4.53
CA LEU A 85 14.20 -23.25 -5.56
C LEU A 85 15.61 -23.01 -5.00
N LYS A 86 15.72 -22.35 -3.84
CA LYS A 86 17.00 -22.17 -3.14
C LYS A 86 17.65 -23.50 -2.76
N LEU A 87 16.87 -24.47 -2.30
CA LEU A 87 17.36 -25.82 -2.03
C LEU A 87 17.82 -26.57 -3.29
N ALA A 88 17.28 -26.22 -4.45
CA ALA A 88 17.72 -26.71 -5.76
C ALA A 88 18.92 -25.94 -6.33
N GLY A 89 19.50 -24.98 -5.59
CA GLY A 89 20.66 -24.19 -6.01
C GLY A 89 20.33 -22.96 -6.85
N ILE A 90 19.05 -22.61 -7.02
CA ILE A 90 18.63 -21.42 -7.74
C ILE A 90 18.63 -20.21 -6.78
N ARG A 91 19.27 -19.11 -7.16
CA ARG A 91 19.29 -17.88 -6.38
C ARG A 91 17.91 -17.27 -6.26
N THR A 92 17.56 -16.78 -5.08
CA THR A 92 16.22 -16.29 -4.78
C THR A 92 16.26 -14.86 -4.21
N VAL A 93 15.44 -14.01 -4.76
CA VAL A 93 15.21 -12.65 -4.29
C VAL A 93 13.74 -12.47 -3.95
N HIS A 94 13.44 -11.93 -2.77
CA HIS A 94 12.07 -11.52 -2.43
C HIS A 94 11.98 -10.00 -2.46
N TYR A 95 11.07 -9.48 -3.24
CA TYR A 95 10.80 -8.03 -3.37
C TYR A 95 9.48 -7.69 -2.69
N VAL A 96 9.48 -6.70 -1.83
CA VAL A 96 8.44 -6.30 -0.88
C VAL A 96 8.45 -7.19 0.38
N SER A 97 9.10 -6.69 1.41
CA SER A 97 9.20 -7.37 2.70
C SER A 97 7.82 -7.63 3.32
N PRO A 98 7.52 -8.86 3.77
CA PRO A 98 6.33 -9.09 4.57
C PRO A 98 6.43 -8.33 5.90
N SER A 99 5.30 -7.88 6.42
CA SER A 99 5.21 -7.05 7.66
C SER A 99 5.56 -7.84 8.94
N VAL A 100 6.65 -8.62 8.93
CA VAL A 100 7.10 -9.44 10.06
C VAL A 100 7.55 -8.60 11.25
N TRP A 101 7.99 -7.38 11.01
CA TRP A 101 8.34 -6.38 12.02
C TRP A 101 7.12 -5.97 12.86
N ALA A 102 5.91 -6.03 12.31
CA ALA A 102 4.68 -5.64 13.01
C ALA A 102 4.11 -6.76 13.89
N TRP A 103 4.14 -8.04 13.48
CA TRP A 103 3.36 -9.07 14.17
C TRP A 103 3.79 -10.54 14.02
N ARG A 104 4.67 -10.93 13.09
CA ARG A 104 5.02 -12.33 12.81
C ARG A 104 6.52 -12.61 12.84
N ASN A 105 7.24 -12.11 13.85
CA ASN A 105 8.68 -12.27 13.97
C ASN A 105 9.18 -13.71 13.83
N TYR A 106 8.37 -14.72 14.23
CA TYR A 106 8.71 -16.14 14.08
C TYR A 106 8.94 -16.56 12.62
N ARG A 107 8.46 -15.78 11.63
CA ARG A 107 8.64 -16.04 10.19
C ARG A 107 10.06 -15.71 9.71
N ILE A 108 10.88 -15.03 10.49
CA ILE A 108 12.25 -14.67 10.12
C ILE A 108 13.05 -15.91 9.73
N ARG A 109 12.93 -17.02 10.49
CA ARG A 109 13.56 -18.31 10.12
C ARG A 109 13.10 -18.83 8.76
N THR A 110 11.85 -18.63 8.42
CA THR A 110 11.33 -19.04 7.12
C THR A 110 11.93 -18.19 6.01
N ILE A 111 11.99 -16.87 6.23
CA ILE A 111 12.56 -15.90 5.27
C ILE A 111 14.04 -16.22 5.03
N GLU A 112 14.84 -16.35 6.09
CA GLU A 112 16.26 -16.71 6.02
C GLU A 112 16.54 -17.95 5.18
N ARG A 113 15.69 -18.98 5.34
CA ARG A 113 15.80 -20.24 4.59
C ARG A 113 15.26 -20.15 3.16
N SER A 114 14.54 -19.10 2.83
CA SER A 114 13.84 -18.98 1.56
C SER A 114 14.54 -18.03 0.59
N VAL A 115 15.23 -16.99 1.09
CA VAL A 115 15.75 -15.93 0.23
C VAL A 115 17.26 -15.78 0.38
N ASP A 116 17.93 -15.40 -0.71
CA ASP A 116 19.33 -14.98 -0.71
C ASP A 116 19.43 -13.47 -0.56
N LEU A 117 18.39 -12.73 -0.98
CA LEU A 117 18.29 -11.30 -0.84
C LEU A 117 16.83 -10.87 -0.64
N MET A 118 16.60 -10.07 0.40
CA MET A 118 15.33 -9.36 0.65
C MET A 118 15.46 -7.92 0.19
N LEU A 119 14.62 -7.47 -0.74
CA LEU A 119 14.51 -6.08 -1.15
C LEU A 119 13.35 -5.41 -0.40
N THR A 120 13.67 -4.39 0.38
CA THR A 120 12.71 -3.70 1.24
C THR A 120 12.32 -2.35 0.66
N LEU A 121 11.07 -1.95 0.86
CA LEU A 121 10.51 -0.68 0.40
C LEU A 121 10.64 0.46 1.43
N PHE A 122 10.82 0.10 2.70
CA PHE A 122 10.94 1.07 3.79
C PHE A 122 12.29 0.93 4.50
N PRO A 123 12.90 2.06 4.89
CA PRO A 123 14.25 2.05 5.48
C PRO A 123 14.30 1.28 6.81
N PHE A 124 13.27 1.36 7.64
CA PHE A 124 13.21 0.66 8.92
C PHE A 124 13.18 -0.87 8.78
N GLU A 125 12.71 -1.41 7.66
CA GLU A 125 12.64 -2.86 7.41
C GLU A 125 14.05 -3.47 7.30
N ALA A 126 14.95 -2.83 6.58
CA ALA A 126 16.34 -3.29 6.49
C ALA A 126 17.03 -3.24 7.88
N GLY A 127 16.79 -2.17 8.64
CA GLY A 127 17.24 -2.07 10.03
C GLY A 127 16.68 -3.17 10.93
N PHE A 128 15.41 -3.50 10.76
CA PHE A 128 14.78 -4.61 11.48
C PHE A 128 15.45 -5.96 11.19
N TYR A 129 15.76 -6.28 9.94
CA TYR A 129 16.47 -7.52 9.60
C TYR A 129 17.91 -7.54 10.15
N ALA A 130 18.61 -6.43 10.07
CA ALA A 130 19.97 -6.31 10.60
C ALA A 130 20.04 -6.47 12.13
N ALA A 131 18.99 -6.06 12.85
CA ALA A 131 18.92 -6.14 14.32
C ALA A 131 18.56 -7.55 14.84
N GLN A 132 18.27 -8.53 13.99
CA GLN A 132 17.89 -9.88 14.44
C GLN A 132 19.08 -10.67 14.95
N THR A 133 19.06 -11.05 16.23
CA THR A 133 20.07 -11.94 16.81
C THR A 133 19.80 -13.40 16.44
N GLY A 134 20.84 -14.11 15.98
CA GLY A 134 20.74 -15.51 15.62
C GLY A 134 20.06 -15.81 14.26
N HIS A 135 19.77 -14.79 13.48
CA HIS A 135 19.25 -14.89 12.13
C HIS A 135 19.94 -13.89 11.19
N SER A 136 20.28 -14.34 9.99
CA SER A 136 20.90 -13.50 8.97
C SER A 136 20.06 -13.51 7.69
N VAL A 137 19.30 -12.43 7.48
CA VAL A 137 18.58 -12.21 6.24
C VAL A 137 19.26 -11.07 5.48
N PRO A 138 20.04 -11.37 4.41
CA PRO A 138 20.59 -10.33 3.59
C PRO A 138 19.48 -9.44 3.06
N SER A 139 19.48 -8.17 3.42
CA SER A 139 18.42 -7.24 3.06
C SER A 139 18.97 -5.92 2.54
N ARG A 140 18.23 -5.31 1.61
CA ARG A 140 18.60 -4.03 1.03
C ARG A 140 17.36 -3.15 0.87
N PHE A 141 17.42 -1.95 1.43
CA PHE A 141 16.46 -0.91 1.14
C PHE A 141 16.71 -0.36 -0.27
N VAL A 142 15.66 -0.34 -1.11
CA VAL A 142 15.74 0.09 -2.52
C VAL A 142 14.90 1.33 -2.80
N GLY A 143 14.18 1.86 -1.81
CA GLY A 143 13.21 2.93 -1.99
C GLY A 143 11.82 2.40 -2.33
N HIS A 144 10.89 3.31 -2.52
CA HIS A 144 9.50 2.96 -2.82
C HIS A 144 9.09 3.47 -4.21
N PRO A 145 8.59 2.61 -5.13
CA PRO A 145 8.24 3.02 -6.49
C PRO A 145 7.24 4.18 -6.57
N LEU A 146 6.28 4.26 -5.63
CA LEU A 146 5.34 5.39 -5.60
C LEU A 146 6.04 6.73 -5.33
N ALA A 147 7.11 6.75 -4.54
CA ALA A 147 7.87 7.98 -4.26
C ALA A 147 8.66 8.46 -5.49
N ASP A 148 9.05 7.52 -6.38
CA ASP A 148 9.68 7.87 -7.65
C ASP A 148 8.65 8.31 -8.71
N MET A 149 7.39 7.83 -8.61
CA MET A 149 6.33 8.11 -9.58
C MET A 149 5.53 9.38 -9.27
N ILE A 150 5.46 9.76 -8.01
CA ILE A 150 4.76 10.96 -7.55
C ILE A 150 5.83 12.03 -7.31
N ASP A 151 5.85 13.06 -8.16
CA ASP A 151 6.73 14.19 -7.94
C ASP A 151 6.28 15.03 -6.74
N PRO A 152 7.22 15.62 -5.98
CA PRO A 152 6.89 16.58 -4.95
C PRO A 152 6.01 17.71 -5.52
N PRO A 153 4.93 18.12 -4.81
CA PRO A 153 4.04 19.16 -5.31
C PRO A 153 4.76 20.48 -5.57
N ASP A 154 4.55 21.04 -6.74
CA ASP A 154 5.07 22.32 -7.21
C ASP A 154 3.95 23.25 -7.75
N ALA A 155 4.32 24.27 -8.49
CA ALA A 155 3.36 25.17 -9.11
C ALA A 155 2.45 24.49 -10.15
N GLU A 156 2.99 23.49 -10.87
CA GLU A 156 2.22 22.70 -11.84
C GLU A 156 1.19 21.80 -11.16
N ASP A 157 1.51 21.26 -9.97
CA ASP A 157 0.56 20.49 -9.17
C ASP A 157 -0.64 21.34 -8.73
N THR A 158 -0.42 22.62 -8.44
CA THR A 158 -1.51 23.58 -8.14
C THR A 158 -2.41 23.78 -9.36
N ALA A 159 -1.86 23.96 -10.54
CA ALA A 159 -2.64 24.07 -11.78
C ALA A 159 -3.40 22.77 -12.09
N LEU A 160 -2.75 21.61 -11.87
CA LEU A 160 -3.38 20.30 -12.00
C LEU A 160 -4.55 20.12 -11.02
N LYS A 161 -4.40 20.55 -9.76
CA LYS A 161 -5.46 20.52 -8.76
C LYS A 161 -6.70 21.25 -9.25
N PHE A 162 -6.57 22.49 -9.74
CA PHE A 162 -7.70 23.26 -10.25
C PHE A 162 -8.32 22.65 -11.51
N ARG A 163 -7.51 22.09 -12.41
CA ARG A 163 -7.99 21.39 -13.59
C ARG A 163 -8.82 20.15 -13.20
N LEU A 164 -8.33 19.34 -12.27
CA LEU A 164 -9.03 18.16 -11.78
C LEU A 164 -10.32 18.54 -11.03
N ARG A 165 -10.31 19.62 -10.23
CA ARG A 165 -11.54 20.09 -9.59
C ARG A 165 -12.62 20.45 -10.61
N ARG A 166 -12.27 21.17 -11.69
CA ARG A 166 -13.21 21.47 -12.79
C ARG A 166 -13.72 20.20 -13.47
N GLU A 167 -12.83 19.26 -13.75
CA GLU A 167 -13.18 17.96 -14.37
C GLU A 167 -14.20 17.18 -13.53
N PHE A 168 -14.04 17.21 -12.20
CA PHE A 168 -14.92 16.47 -11.28
C PHE A 168 -16.12 17.29 -10.79
N GLY A 169 -16.32 18.51 -11.30
CA GLY A 169 -17.42 19.39 -10.88
C GLY A 169 -17.28 19.90 -9.46
N LEU A 170 -16.06 20.02 -8.95
CA LEU A 170 -15.74 20.55 -7.63
C LEU A 170 -15.41 22.06 -7.73
N PRO A 171 -15.76 22.87 -6.71
CA PRO A 171 -15.41 24.29 -6.70
C PRO A 171 -13.90 24.49 -6.57
N GLU A 172 -13.38 25.51 -7.25
CA GLU A 172 -11.95 25.81 -7.23
C GLU A 172 -11.49 26.36 -5.87
N ALA A 173 -12.26 27.23 -5.25
CA ALA A 173 -11.89 27.98 -4.04
C ALA A 173 -12.38 27.34 -2.73
N ALA A 174 -13.46 26.54 -2.76
CA ALA A 174 -13.98 25.92 -1.55
C ALA A 174 -13.11 24.76 -1.09
N PRO A 175 -13.02 24.47 0.22
CA PRO A 175 -12.26 23.35 0.73
C PRO A 175 -12.91 22.03 0.34
N VAL A 176 -12.05 21.06 -0.07
CA VAL A 176 -12.44 19.74 -0.51
C VAL A 176 -11.80 18.67 0.38
N MET A 177 -12.58 17.72 0.85
CA MET A 177 -12.11 16.57 1.63
C MET A 177 -12.24 15.28 0.84
N ALA A 178 -11.15 14.47 0.78
CA ALA A 178 -11.19 13.14 0.20
C ALA A 178 -11.58 12.09 1.25
N LEU A 179 -12.49 11.19 0.86
CA LEU A 179 -12.95 10.06 1.67
C LEU A 179 -12.48 8.75 1.03
N LEU A 180 -11.52 8.08 1.65
CA LEU A 180 -10.96 6.81 1.17
C LEU A 180 -11.20 5.69 2.20
N PRO A 181 -12.43 5.16 2.30
CA PRO A 181 -12.79 4.16 3.34
C PRO A 181 -12.23 2.76 3.07
N GLY A 182 -11.45 2.58 2.02
CA GLY A 182 -10.83 1.33 1.62
C GLY A 182 -11.12 0.94 0.18
N SER A 183 -10.37 -0.03 -0.32
CA SER A 183 -10.50 -0.57 -1.69
C SER A 183 -11.23 -1.91 -1.76
N ARG A 184 -11.49 -2.54 -0.61
CA ARG A 184 -12.13 -3.86 -0.48
C ARG A 184 -13.48 -3.75 0.18
N GLU A 185 -14.39 -4.67 -0.17
CA GLU A 185 -15.73 -4.75 0.44
C GLU A 185 -15.65 -4.89 1.97
N THR A 186 -14.72 -5.70 2.46
CA THR A 186 -14.52 -5.91 3.91
C THR A 186 -14.12 -4.63 4.64
N GLU A 187 -13.34 -3.77 4.01
CA GLU A 187 -12.94 -2.46 4.54
C GLU A 187 -14.13 -1.49 4.52
N LEU A 188 -14.83 -1.40 3.39
CA LEU A 188 -16.01 -0.55 3.25
C LEU A 188 -17.11 -0.91 4.25
N ASN A 189 -17.38 -2.20 4.45
CA ASN A 189 -18.38 -2.67 5.43
C ASN A 189 -18.06 -2.21 6.86
N GLN A 190 -16.81 -1.93 7.17
CA GLN A 190 -16.38 -1.47 8.49
C GLN A 190 -16.27 0.06 8.59
N LEU A 191 -15.87 0.74 7.49
CA LEU A 191 -15.46 2.14 7.52
C LEU A 191 -16.39 3.09 6.74
N ALA A 192 -17.22 2.61 5.79
CA ALA A 192 -18.08 3.51 5.01
C ALA A 192 -19.02 4.32 5.90
N LEU A 193 -19.74 3.65 6.82
CA LEU A 193 -20.65 4.32 7.75
C LEU A 193 -19.97 5.39 8.61
N PRO A 194 -18.91 5.08 9.40
CA PRO A 194 -18.26 6.12 10.21
C PRO A 194 -17.65 7.24 9.37
N PHE A 195 -17.17 6.98 8.14
CA PHE A 195 -16.65 8.01 7.25
C PHE A 195 -17.74 8.95 6.76
N ILE A 196 -18.88 8.40 6.32
CA ILE A 196 -20.05 9.18 5.87
C ILE A 196 -20.60 10.03 7.02
N GLN A 197 -20.73 9.45 8.22
CA GLN A 197 -21.19 10.19 9.39
C GLN A 197 -20.23 11.32 9.81
N THR A 198 -18.91 11.06 9.70
CA THR A 198 -17.88 12.08 9.96
C THR A 198 -17.97 13.21 8.93
N ALA A 199 -18.12 12.88 7.65
CA ALA A 199 -18.28 13.88 6.58
C ALA A 199 -19.56 14.71 6.77
N ALA A 200 -20.68 14.09 7.11
CA ALA A 200 -21.94 14.77 7.39
C ALA A 200 -21.82 15.73 8.60
N TRP A 201 -21.11 15.29 9.65
CA TRP A 201 -20.82 16.15 10.79
C TRP A 201 -19.92 17.33 10.39
N CYS A 202 -18.85 17.10 9.64
CA CYS A 202 -17.99 18.18 9.14
C CYS A 202 -18.77 19.18 8.29
N ALA A 203 -19.66 18.73 7.39
CA ALA A 203 -20.52 19.57 6.59
C ALA A 203 -21.49 20.41 7.45
N SER A 204 -21.97 19.88 8.58
CA SER A 204 -22.82 20.64 9.51
C SER A 204 -22.06 21.75 10.24
N GLN A 205 -20.74 21.58 10.45
CA GLN A 205 -19.89 22.60 11.08
C GLN A 205 -19.38 23.62 10.07
N ARG A 206 -19.16 23.19 8.81
CA ARG A 206 -18.63 24.00 7.71
C ARG A 206 -19.38 23.69 6.42
N PRO A 207 -20.52 24.40 6.15
CA PRO A 207 -21.39 24.12 5.01
C PRO A 207 -20.72 24.29 3.62
N GLU A 208 -19.62 25.02 3.56
CA GLU A 208 -18.84 25.22 2.32
C GLU A 208 -17.97 24.03 1.94
N LEU A 209 -17.89 22.98 2.78
CA LEU A 209 -17.09 21.79 2.51
C LEU A 209 -17.68 20.95 1.38
N HIS A 210 -16.80 20.49 0.49
CA HIS A 210 -17.10 19.51 -0.54
C HIS A 210 -16.37 18.22 -0.29
N PHE A 211 -16.94 17.12 -0.79
CA PHE A 211 -16.39 15.78 -0.57
C PHE A 211 -16.20 15.05 -1.89
N ILE A 212 -15.08 14.33 -2.00
CA ILE A 212 -14.77 13.44 -3.12
C ILE A 212 -14.40 12.06 -2.58
N ALA A 213 -14.94 11.00 -3.20
CA ALA A 213 -14.67 9.62 -2.78
C ALA A 213 -14.35 8.74 -3.99
N PRO A 214 -13.08 8.35 -4.17
CA PRO A 214 -12.69 7.42 -5.23
C PRO A 214 -13.14 6.00 -4.91
N GLN A 215 -13.70 5.32 -5.89
CA GLN A 215 -14.21 3.95 -5.77
C GLN A 215 -13.32 2.98 -6.55
N ALA A 216 -12.81 1.96 -5.89
CA ALA A 216 -11.88 0.99 -6.49
C ALA A 216 -12.55 0.06 -7.51
N SER A 217 -13.86 -0.15 -7.40
CA SER A 217 -14.65 -1.04 -8.28
C SER A 217 -16.11 -0.64 -8.28
N ALA A 218 -16.87 -1.17 -9.23
CA ALA A 218 -18.33 -1.01 -9.27
C ALA A 218 -19.03 -1.52 -7.99
N GLN A 219 -18.49 -2.58 -7.39
CA GLN A 219 -19.02 -3.15 -6.16
C GLN A 219 -18.80 -2.23 -4.96
N THR A 220 -17.59 -1.69 -4.79
CA THR A 220 -17.29 -0.71 -3.72
C THR A 220 -18.12 0.56 -3.91
N ARG A 221 -18.30 1.02 -5.15
CA ARG A 221 -19.17 2.15 -5.49
C ARG A 221 -20.60 1.91 -5.02
N LYS A 222 -21.16 0.75 -5.35
CA LYS A 222 -22.53 0.38 -4.97
C LYS A 222 -22.70 0.38 -3.44
N LEU A 223 -21.78 -0.24 -2.72
CA LEU A 223 -21.80 -0.29 -1.26
C LEU A 223 -21.73 1.11 -0.62
N PHE A 224 -20.82 1.96 -1.11
CA PHE A 224 -20.70 3.33 -0.62
C PHE A 224 -21.94 4.17 -0.91
N GLN A 225 -22.49 4.07 -2.12
CA GLN A 225 -23.73 4.76 -2.50
C GLN A 225 -24.92 4.35 -1.64
N GLN A 226 -25.07 3.04 -1.36
CA GLN A 226 -26.13 2.53 -0.50
C GLN A 226 -25.98 3.07 0.93
N ALA A 227 -24.77 3.05 1.49
CA ALA A 227 -24.50 3.60 2.81
C ALA A 227 -24.78 5.11 2.86
N LEU A 228 -24.37 5.85 1.82
CA LEU A 228 -24.61 7.30 1.73
C LEU A 228 -26.11 7.61 1.69
N ALA A 229 -26.87 6.93 0.82
CA ALA A 229 -28.31 7.13 0.70
C ALA A 229 -29.07 6.79 1.99
N GLN A 230 -28.60 5.78 2.72
CA GLN A 230 -29.24 5.33 3.97
C GLN A 230 -28.93 6.24 5.17
N HIS A 231 -27.70 6.77 5.27
CA HIS A 231 -27.22 7.39 6.52
C HIS A 231 -26.96 8.88 6.42
N ALA A 232 -26.81 9.43 5.20
CA ALA A 232 -26.62 10.85 4.97
C ALA A 232 -27.16 11.26 3.58
N PRO A 233 -28.46 11.11 3.30
CA PRO A 233 -29.03 11.36 1.97
C PRO A 233 -28.89 12.81 1.50
N GLN A 234 -28.66 13.75 2.41
CA GLN A 234 -28.49 15.19 2.10
C GLN A 234 -27.01 15.56 1.85
N LEU A 235 -26.06 14.64 2.15
CA LEU A 235 -24.64 14.90 1.95
C LEU A 235 -24.27 14.70 0.48
N SER A 236 -23.80 15.79 -0.16
CA SER A 236 -23.26 15.70 -1.52
C SER A 236 -21.83 15.21 -1.50
N VAL A 237 -21.57 14.07 -2.14
CA VAL A 237 -20.23 13.48 -2.31
C VAL A 237 -20.01 13.18 -3.79
N THR A 238 -18.96 13.76 -4.38
CA THR A 238 -18.53 13.44 -5.75
C THR A 238 -17.88 12.07 -5.77
N LEU A 239 -18.52 11.09 -6.42
CA LEU A 239 -17.98 9.74 -6.57
C LEU A 239 -17.26 9.60 -7.91
N ILE A 240 -16.00 9.17 -7.88
CA ILE A 240 -15.20 8.90 -9.08
C ILE A 240 -14.75 7.44 -9.10
N ASP A 241 -14.59 6.85 -10.29
CA ASP A 241 -14.15 5.45 -10.42
C ASP A 241 -12.64 5.38 -10.55
N GLY A 242 -11.98 4.66 -9.65
CA GLY A 242 -10.54 4.64 -9.52
C GLY A 242 -9.96 6.02 -9.16
N ARG A 243 -8.80 6.35 -9.72
CA ARG A 243 -8.17 7.68 -9.68
C ARG A 243 -8.01 8.25 -8.26
N ALA A 244 -7.62 7.38 -7.29
CA ALA A 244 -7.46 7.79 -5.89
C ALA A 244 -6.43 8.93 -5.73
N GLN A 245 -5.34 8.92 -6.50
CA GLN A 245 -4.35 10.00 -6.49
C GLN A 245 -4.94 11.32 -6.96
N ASP A 246 -5.81 11.31 -7.98
CA ASP A 246 -6.46 12.53 -8.45
C ASP A 246 -7.45 13.08 -7.42
N ALA A 247 -8.18 12.19 -6.72
CA ALA A 247 -9.02 12.60 -5.59
C ALA A 247 -8.19 13.26 -4.47
N LEU A 248 -7.03 12.69 -4.14
CA LEU A 248 -6.10 13.27 -3.17
C LEU A 248 -5.51 14.60 -3.66
N ARG A 249 -5.19 14.73 -4.95
CA ARG A 249 -4.74 16.01 -5.54
C ARG A 249 -5.80 17.10 -5.46
N CYS A 250 -7.07 16.77 -5.68
CA CYS A 250 -8.20 17.70 -5.55
C CYS A 250 -8.43 18.16 -4.11
N ALA A 251 -8.14 17.31 -3.14
CA ALA A 251 -8.47 17.53 -1.74
C ALA A 251 -7.49 18.50 -1.04
N ASP A 252 -7.96 19.13 0.03
CA ASP A 252 -7.16 19.89 0.99
C ASP A 252 -6.83 19.05 2.22
N ALA A 253 -7.72 18.09 2.56
CA ALA A 253 -7.52 17.11 3.62
C ALA A 253 -8.15 15.77 3.23
N ALA A 254 -7.75 14.68 3.90
CA ALA A 254 -8.25 13.36 3.62
C ALA A 254 -8.59 12.55 4.88
N LEU A 255 -9.70 11.80 4.82
CA LEU A 255 -10.00 10.73 5.77
C LEU A 255 -9.73 9.40 5.08
N VAL A 256 -8.76 8.63 5.58
CA VAL A 256 -8.15 7.51 4.85
C VAL A 256 -8.16 6.24 5.69
N ALA A 257 -8.59 5.13 5.10
CA ALA A 257 -8.36 3.82 5.68
C ALA A 257 -6.86 3.48 5.70
N SER A 258 -6.38 2.87 6.78
CA SER A 258 -4.98 2.47 6.87
C SER A 258 -4.60 1.49 5.75
N GLY A 259 -3.52 1.79 5.04
CA GLY A 259 -3.01 1.03 3.91
C GLY A 259 -2.15 1.90 2.99
N THR A 260 -1.91 1.45 1.77
CA THR A 260 -1.09 2.16 0.77
C THR A 260 -1.59 3.58 0.47
N ALA A 261 -2.92 3.82 0.56
CA ALA A 261 -3.49 5.14 0.34
C ALA A 261 -2.96 6.21 1.32
N THR A 262 -2.51 5.81 2.53
CA THR A 262 -1.88 6.74 3.48
C THR A 262 -0.50 7.19 3.02
N LEU A 263 0.23 6.33 2.31
CA LEU A 263 1.48 6.71 1.66
C LEU A 263 1.24 7.64 0.47
N GLU A 264 0.25 7.35 -0.37
CA GLU A 264 -0.12 8.24 -1.48
C GLU A 264 -0.51 9.64 -0.98
N ALA A 265 -1.30 9.72 0.10
CA ALA A 265 -1.68 11.00 0.71
C ALA A 265 -0.45 11.75 1.28
N LEU A 266 0.49 11.04 1.92
CA LEU A 266 1.76 11.61 2.39
C LEU A 266 2.58 12.17 1.22
N LEU A 267 2.80 11.37 0.18
CA LEU A 267 3.61 11.77 -1.00
C LEU A 267 2.99 12.97 -1.75
N LEU A 268 1.67 13.07 -1.73
CA LEU A 268 0.94 14.22 -2.28
C LEU A 268 0.80 15.39 -1.29
N ARG A 269 1.46 15.32 -0.13
CA ARG A 269 1.40 16.35 0.94
C ARG A 269 -0.05 16.67 1.37
N ARG A 270 -0.90 15.65 1.50
CA ARG A 270 -2.28 15.84 1.97
C ARG A 270 -2.36 15.58 3.46
N PRO A 271 -2.71 16.60 4.27
CA PRO A 271 -3.06 16.40 5.67
C PRO A 271 -4.15 15.34 5.76
N MET A 272 -4.02 14.44 6.72
CA MET A 272 -4.94 13.30 6.79
C MET A 272 -5.27 12.87 8.22
N VAL A 273 -6.44 12.26 8.35
CA VAL A 273 -6.82 11.44 9.48
C VAL A 273 -6.88 9.99 9.02
N VAL A 274 -6.24 9.09 9.75
CA VAL A 274 -6.21 7.66 9.41
C VAL A 274 -7.13 6.87 10.32
N ALA A 275 -7.93 5.98 9.74
CA ALA A 275 -8.80 5.07 10.48
C ALA A 275 -8.54 3.63 10.11
N TYR A 276 -8.66 2.73 11.10
CA TYR A 276 -8.56 1.29 10.89
C TYR A 276 -9.59 0.54 11.71
N ARG A 277 -10.40 -0.27 11.04
CA ARG A 277 -11.40 -1.10 11.69
C ARG A 277 -11.47 -2.48 11.05
N MET A 278 -11.49 -3.49 11.87
CA MET A 278 -11.66 -4.89 11.47
C MET A 278 -12.71 -5.56 12.34
N ALA A 279 -13.17 -6.76 11.95
CA ALA A 279 -14.11 -7.52 12.74
C ALA A 279 -13.58 -7.75 14.17
N SER A 280 -14.44 -7.62 15.17
CA SER A 280 -14.09 -7.57 16.60
C SER A 280 -13.23 -8.76 17.06
N LEU A 281 -13.52 -9.98 16.57
CA LEU A 281 -12.74 -11.17 16.92
C LEU A 281 -11.30 -11.08 16.36
N THR A 282 -11.17 -10.65 15.12
CA THR A 282 -9.86 -10.44 14.49
C THR A 282 -9.08 -9.33 15.20
N ALA A 283 -9.76 -8.24 15.58
CA ALA A 283 -9.16 -7.14 16.32
C ALA A 283 -8.61 -7.58 17.68
N TRP A 284 -9.36 -8.43 18.40
CA TRP A 284 -8.95 -8.96 19.70
C TRP A 284 -7.67 -9.82 19.59
N ILE A 285 -7.57 -10.67 18.56
CA ILE A 285 -6.37 -11.47 18.29
C ILE A 285 -5.20 -10.56 17.90
N MET A 286 -5.42 -9.65 16.95
CA MET A 286 -4.37 -8.76 16.43
C MET A 286 -3.81 -7.83 17.48
N ARG A 287 -4.64 -7.31 18.40
CA ARG A 287 -4.21 -6.42 19.50
C ARG A 287 -3.17 -7.07 20.42
N ARG A 288 -3.19 -8.42 20.55
CA ARG A 288 -2.18 -9.18 21.30
C ARG A 288 -0.91 -9.49 20.52
N MET A 289 -0.99 -9.44 19.20
CA MET A 289 0.12 -9.81 18.32
C MET A 289 0.88 -8.60 17.77
N LEU A 290 0.22 -7.44 17.69
CA LEU A 290 0.84 -6.21 17.20
C LEU A 290 1.87 -5.69 18.21
N LYS A 291 3.09 -5.47 17.71
CA LYS A 291 4.21 -4.88 18.47
C LYS A 291 4.51 -3.45 18.04
N ALA A 292 4.02 -3.05 16.86
CA ALA A 292 4.24 -1.72 16.36
C ALA A 292 3.39 -0.69 17.11
N PRO A 293 3.97 0.47 17.53
CA PRO A 293 3.26 1.52 18.24
C PRO A 293 2.27 2.27 17.34
N TYR A 294 2.47 2.21 16.02
CA TYR A 294 1.67 2.87 14.98
C TYR A 294 1.19 1.87 13.95
N PHE A 295 0.11 2.22 13.23
CA PHE A 295 -0.43 1.38 12.16
C PHE A 295 -0.58 2.13 10.83
N SER A 296 -0.44 3.45 10.79
CA SER A 296 -0.37 4.23 9.56
C SER A 296 1.05 4.35 9.05
N LEU A 297 1.26 4.31 7.73
CA LEU A 297 2.58 4.45 7.14
C LEU A 297 3.27 5.79 7.48
N PRO A 298 2.57 6.95 7.49
CA PRO A 298 3.19 8.19 7.94
C PRO A 298 3.82 8.12 9.33
N ASN A 299 3.07 7.58 10.30
CA ASN A 299 3.55 7.47 11.68
C ASN A 299 4.66 6.43 11.84
N LEU A 300 4.57 5.30 11.12
CA LEU A 300 5.61 4.28 11.09
C LEU A 300 6.93 4.79 10.49
N LEU A 301 6.84 5.56 9.39
CA LEU A 301 8.01 6.11 8.71
C LEU A 301 8.67 7.24 9.51
N ALA A 302 7.88 8.02 10.21
CA ALA A 302 8.38 9.08 11.11
C ALA A 302 8.87 8.56 12.46
N ASP A 303 8.53 7.31 12.82
CA ASP A 303 8.65 6.77 14.20
C ASP A 303 8.06 7.72 15.26
N ALA A 304 6.98 8.43 14.89
CA ALA A 304 6.31 9.44 15.70
C ALA A 304 4.83 9.56 15.31
N ARG A 305 4.02 10.13 16.20
CA ARG A 305 2.63 10.47 15.90
C ARG A 305 2.52 11.72 15.02
N LEU A 306 2.77 11.55 13.74
CA LEU A 306 2.75 12.61 12.74
C LEU A 306 1.33 12.98 12.30
N VAL A 307 0.47 11.98 12.14
CA VAL A 307 -0.95 12.16 11.79
C VAL A 307 -1.86 11.52 12.84
N PRO A 308 -3.08 12.06 13.05
CA PRO A 308 -4.08 11.39 13.88
C PRO A 308 -4.43 10.01 13.30
N GLU A 309 -4.37 8.97 14.14
CA GLU A 309 -4.80 7.63 13.76
C GLU A 309 -5.74 7.05 14.82
N PHE A 310 -6.87 6.50 14.36
CA PHE A 310 -7.91 5.95 15.21
C PHE A 310 -8.22 4.50 14.82
N SER A 311 -8.28 3.61 15.81
CA SER A 311 -8.57 2.20 15.57
C SER A 311 -9.77 1.71 16.36
N GLN A 312 -10.50 0.78 15.78
CA GLN A 312 -11.60 0.04 16.41
C GLN A 312 -12.66 0.96 17.04
N GLU A 313 -12.77 0.96 18.37
CA GLU A 313 -13.73 1.73 19.16
C GLU A 313 -13.47 3.24 19.08
N GLN A 314 -12.26 3.66 18.72
CA GLN A 314 -11.91 5.07 18.53
C GLN A 314 -12.39 5.63 17.18
N VAL A 315 -12.81 4.78 16.24
CA VAL A 315 -13.35 5.18 14.94
C VAL A 315 -14.77 5.71 15.14
N THR A 316 -14.87 6.96 15.60
CA THR A 316 -16.12 7.67 15.91
C THR A 316 -16.10 9.07 15.32
N VAL A 317 -17.29 9.64 15.08
CA VAL A 317 -17.44 11.02 14.62
C VAL A 317 -16.79 12.01 15.59
N ALA A 318 -16.96 11.77 16.91
CA ALA A 318 -16.42 12.66 17.95
C ALA A 318 -14.88 12.74 17.94
N ASN A 319 -14.20 11.69 17.51
CA ASN A 319 -12.74 11.69 17.39
C ASN A 319 -12.28 12.17 16.01
N MET A 320 -12.88 11.62 14.94
CA MET A 320 -12.41 11.88 13.57
C MET A 320 -12.84 13.26 13.05
N GLY A 321 -14.03 13.73 13.40
CA GLY A 321 -14.57 14.99 12.88
C GLY A 321 -13.72 16.20 13.23
N PRO A 322 -13.47 16.50 14.51
CA PRO A 322 -12.60 17.61 14.91
C PRO A 322 -11.18 17.48 14.35
N ALA A 323 -10.61 16.26 14.35
CA ALA A 323 -9.29 16.01 13.80
C ALA A 323 -9.22 16.29 12.28
N LEU A 324 -10.29 15.95 11.54
CA LEU A 324 -10.36 16.18 10.10
C LEU A 324 -10.53 17.67 9.77
N LEU A 325 -11.32 18.40 10.54
CA LEU A 325 -11.43 19.86 10.39
C LEU A 325 -10.12 20.58 10.70
N ALA A 326 -9.38 20.13 11.73
CA ALA A 326 -8.07 20.67 12.06
C ALA A 326 -7.04 20.47 10.93
N CYS A 327 -7.22 19.48 10.06
CA CYS A 327 -6.39 19.31 8.86
C CYS A 327 -6.54 20.44 7.83
N LEU A 328 -7.53 21.30 7.92
CA LEU A 328 -7.73 22.46 7.04
C LEU A 328 -7.12 23.76 7.60
N GLU A 329 -6.58 23.73 8.81
CA GLU A 329 -6.04 24.91 9.48
C GLU A 329 -4.55 25.08 9.19
N ASP A 330 -4.10 26.29 8.86
CA ASP A 330 -2.67 26.58 8.67
C ASP A 330 -1.98 26.83 10.02
N THR A 331 -1.71 25.74 10.74
CA THR A 331 -1.01 25.79 12.03
C THR A 331 0.47 25.51 11.88
N GLN A 332 1.28 25.91 12.90
CA GLN A 332 2.69 25.53 12.95
C GLN A 332 2.87 24.01 12.96
N GLN A 333 1.99 23.30 13.67
CA GLN A 333 2.02 21.83 13.72
C GLN A 333 1.79 21.22 12.33
N GLN A 334 0.86 21.79 11.55
CA GLN A 334 0.58 21.30 10.21
C GLN A 334 1.75 21.55 9.26
N ARG A 335 2.40 22.71 9.34
CA ARG A 335 3.61 22.99 8.54
C ARG A 335 4.74 22.03 8.88
N ALA A 336 4.96 21.72 10.18
CA ALA A 336 5.94 20.74 10.61
C ALA A 336 5.62 19.33 10.10
N MET A 337 4.34 18.93 10.12
CA MET A 337 3.89 17.66 9.55
C MET A 337 4.17 17.59 8.04
N LEU A 338 3.85 18.65 7.28
CA LEU A 338 4.11 18.68 5.84
C LEU A 338 5.60 18.67 5.51
N GLN A 339 6.45 19.30 6.33
CA GLN A 339 7.90 19.18 6.20
C GLN A 339 8.37 17.74 6.43
N ALA A 340 7.85 17.06 7.44
CA ALA A 340 8.16 15.67 7.68
C ALA A 340 7.69 14.76 6.52
N PHE A 341 6.59 15.09 5.84
CA PHE A 341 6.17 14.40 4.63
C PHE A 341 7.19 14.55 3.50
N ASP A 342 7.73 15.77 3.31
CA ASP A 342 8.78 16.02 2.32
C ASP A 342 10.06 15.23 2.61
N ASP A 343 10.49 15.21 3.87
CA ASP A 343 11.69 14.48 4.31
C ASP A 343 11.52 12.95 4.09
N ILE A 344 10.33 12.41 4.41
CA ILE A 344 9.99 11.01 4.14
C ILE A 344 9.97 10.74 2.64
N HIS A 345 9.37 11.63 1.84
CA HIS A 345 9.33 11.49 0.38
C HIS A 345 10.74 11.42 -0.19
N GLN A 346 11.63 12.34 0.19
CA GLN A 346 13.04 12.33 -0.24
C GLN A 346 13.75 11.02 0.16
N THR A 347 13.50 10.52 1.37
CA THR A 347 14.09 9.27 1.84
C THR A 347 13.64 8.07 1.02
N LEU A 348 12.38 8.04 0.59
CA LEU A 348 11.80 6.93 -0.17
C LEU A 348 12.10 7.02 -1.68
N ARG A 349 12.46 8.21 -2.20
CA ARG A 349 12.75 8.46 -3.62
C ARG A 349 14.18 8.07 -3.95
N CYS A 350 14.38 6.79 -4.26
CA CYS A 350 15.70 6.20 -4.47
C CYS A 350 15.91 5.65 -5.88
N ASN A 351 15.05 5.95 -6.84
CA ASN A 351 14.98 5.26 -8.12
C ASN A 351 14.87 3.74 -7.91
N ALA A 352 13.81 3.34 -7.21
CA ALA A 352 13.59 2.01 -6.68
C ALA A 352 13.75 0.89 -7.73
N ASP A 353 13.26 1.12 -8.94
CA ASP A 353 13.38 0.18 -10.05
C ASP A 353 14.86 -0.09 -10.42
N ALA A 354 15.67 0.97 -10.52
CA ALA A 354 17.10 0.85 -10.85
C ALA A 354 17.91 0.30 -9.67
N ALA A 355 17.55 0.68 -8.44
CA ALA A 355 18.18 0.17 -7.22
C ALA A 355 17.91 -1.33 -7.03
N ALA A 356 16.66 -1.78 -7.24
CA ALA A 356 16.28 -3.18 -7.21
C ALA A 356 17.00 -3.99 -8.30
N ALA A 357 16.98 -3.52 -9.56
CA ALA A 357 17.69 -4.16 -10.67
C ALA A 357 19.20 -4.30 -10.37
N THR A 358 19.82 -3.24 -9.82
CA THR A 358 21.24 -3.28 -9.43
C THR A 358 21.50 -4.34 -8.36
N ALA A 359 20.63 -4.46 -7.38
CA ALA A 359 20.78 -5.43 -6.31
C ALA A 359 20.65 -6.87 -6.81
N VAL A 360 19.68 -7.12 -7.71
CA VAL A 360 19.47 -8.44 -8.34
C VAL A 360 20.69 -8.81 -9.20
N LEU A 361 21.14 -7.92 -10.09
CA LEU A 361 22.27 -8.19 -10.97
C LEU A 361 23.58 -8.41 -10.20
N LYS A 362 23.78 -7.65 -9.10
CA LYS A 362 24.92 -7.88 -8.21
C LYS A 362 24.87 -9.25 -7.54
N LEU A 363 23.70 -9.73 -7.13
CA LEU A 363 23.55 -11.07 -6.58
C LEU A 363 23.90 -12.13 -7.63
N MET A 364 23.50 -11.95 -8.88
CA MET A 364 23.81 -12.86 -9.99
C MET A 364 25.32 -12.93 -10.29
N SER A 365 26.07 -11.85 -10.12
CA SER A 365 27.52 -11.81 -10.38
C SER A 365 28.40 -12.32 -9.24
N GLN A 366 27.83 -12.62 -8.07
CA GLN A 366 28.57 -13.23 -6.95
C GLN A 366 28.60 -14.75 -7.18
N THR A 367 29.62 -15.22 -7.84
CA THR A 367 29.95 -16.65 -8.03
C THR A 367 30.59 -17.22 -6.78
#